data_33777cb14e31634c5c13a8ca79666414
#
_entry.id   33777cb14e31634c5c13a8ca79666414
#
_cell.length_a   1.000
_cell.length_b   1.000
_cell.length_c   1.000
_cell.angle_alpha   90.00
_cell.angle_beta   90.00
_cell.angle_gamma   90.00
#
_symmetry.space_group_name_H-M   'P 1'
#
loop_
_entity.id
_entity.type
_entity.pdbx_description
1 polymer ?
#
loop_
_entity_poly.entity_id
_entity_poly.type
_entity_poly.pdbx_seq_one_letter_code
_entity_poly.pdbx_strand_id
1 'polypeptide(L)'
;DLVDACAAMLTDAEDKGTRLELPTDVVVAERIEAGTETRTIPASDIPDGWMVLDIGPGTAIRYADLLATLGTVVWNGPMGVFEVPPFDAGTRAVADAIAHSAAVSIIGGGSTAEAVGSLGLADRMTHVSTGGGASLEFLEGRELPGVAALADA
;
A
#
# COMPACT_ATOMS: atom_id res chain seq x y z
N ASP A 1 16.19 15.09 -9.18
CA ASP A 1 15.52 15.33 -7.91
C ASP A 1 14.32 14.37 -7.82
N LEU A 2 13.80 14.10 -6.61
CA LEU A 2 12.70 13.15 -6.40
C LEU A 2 11.41 13.61 -7.07
N VAL A 3 11.17 14.91 -7.13
CA VAL A 3 9.99 15.49 -7.79
C VAL A 3 10.02 15.21 -9.29
N ASP A 4 11.19 15.41 -9.91
CA ASP A 4 11.36 15.13 -11.34
C ASP A 4 11.21 13.63 -11.64
N ALA A 5 11.72 12.77 -10.75
CA ALA A 5 11.56 11.32 -10.87
C ALA A 5 10.08 10.89 -10.76
N CYS A 6 9.31 11.48 -9.83
CA CYS A 6 7.88 11.23 -9.71
C CYS A 6 7.10 11.71 -10.94
N ALA A 7 7.42 12.89 -11.47
CA ALA A 7 6.81 13.42 -12.68
C ALA A 7 7.10 12.52 -13.90
N ALA A 8 8.34 12.05 -14.05
CA ALA A 8 8.72 11.12 -15.10
C ALA A 8 7.98 9.78 -14.97
N MET A 9 7.77 9.28 -13.76
CA MET A 9 7.04 8.04 -13.49
C MET A 9 5.56 8.15 -13.91
N LEU A 10 4.91 9.30 -13.66
CA LEU A 10 3.54 9.54 -14.11
C LEU A 10 3.44 9.47 -15.64
N THR A 11 4.35 10.14 -16.34
CA THR A 11 4.41 10.13 -17.82
C THR A 11 4.67 8.72 -18.36
N ASP A 12 5.62 7.98 -17.76
CA ASP A 12 5.95 6.62 -18.18
C ASP A 12 4.78 5.63 -17.97
N ALA A 13 4.03 5.79 -16.88
CA ALA A 13 2.84 5.02 -16.64
C ALA A 13 1.75 5.28 -17.69
N GLU A 14 1.52 6.53 -18.05
CA GLU A 14 0.57 6.93 -19.09
C GLU A 14 0.97 6.36 -20.46
N ASP A 15 2.23 6.51 -20.85
CA ASP A 15 2.78 6.00 -22.11
C ASP A 15 2.66 4.48 -22.24
N LYS A 16 2.78 3.75 -21.11
CA LYS A 16 2.62 2.30 -21.04
C LYS A 16 1.17 1.83 -20.88
N GLY A 17 0.21 2.74 -20.77
CA GLY A 17 -1.18 2.40 -20.49
C GLY A 17 -1.41 1.82 -19.09
N THR A 18 -0.50 2.07 -18.17
CA THR A 18 -0.60 1.65 -16.78
C THR A 18 -1.33 2.71 -15.97
N ARG A 19 -2.43 2.33 -15.31
CA ARG A 19 -3.13 3.25 -14.40
C ARG A 19 -2.34 3.43 -13.11
N LEU A 20 -2.01 4.67 -12.79
CA LEU A 20 -1.42 5.06 -11.52
C LEU A 20 -2.49 5.77 -10.67
N GLU A 21 -2.92 5.12 -9.60
CA GLU A 21 -3.97 5.63 -8.73
C GLU A 21 -3.37 6.30 -7.50
N LEU A 22 -3.39 7.62 -7.45
CA LEU A 22 -2.91 8.39 -6.30
C LEU A 22 -4.06 8.72 -5.35
N PRO A 23 -3.79 8.92 -4.04
CA PRO A 23 -4.79 9.38 -3.09
C PRO A 23 -5.41 10.72 -3.52
N THR A 24 -6.72 10.84 -3.35
CA THR A 24 -7.46 12.10 -3.60
C THR A 24 -7.70 12.88 -2.33
N ASP A 25 -7.78 12.18 -1.20
CA ASP A 25 -7.87 12.75 0.14
C ASP A 25 -6.92 11.99 1.08
N VAL A 26 -6.47 12.68 2.10
CA VAL A 26 -5.50 12.18 3.08
C VAL A 26 -5.89 12.59 4.49
N VAL A 27 -5.43 11.81 5.47
CA VAL A 27 -5.50 12.16 6.89
C VAL A 27 -4.17 12.76 7.30
N VAL A 28 -4.22 13.97 7.81
CA VAL A 28 -3.03 14.73 8.23
C VAL A 28 -3.07 15.06 9.72
N ALA A 29 -1.89 15.16 10.32
CA ALA A 29 -1.70 15.67 11.68
C ALA A 29 -0.33 16.33 11.82
N GLU A 30 -0.17 17.14 12.88
CA GLU A 30 1.13 17.76 13.20
C GLU A 30 2.10 16.79 13.89
N ARG A 31 1.57 15.70 14.48
CA ARG A 31 2.37 14.71 15.23
C ARG A 31 1.84 13.30 15.03
N ILE A 32 2.76 12.34 15.06
CA ILE A 32 2.43 10.90 15.06
C ILE A 32 2.17 10.47 16.51
N GLU A 33 0.96 10.75 16.99
CA GLU A 33 0.60 10.47 18.38
C GLU A 33 -0.89 10.10 18.48
N ALA A 34 -1.21 9.10 19.28
CA ALA A 34 -2.60 8.71 19.50
C ALA A 34 -3.39 9.85 20.16
N GLY A 35 -4.57 10.14 19.62
CA GLY A 35 -5.43 11.22 20.14
C GLY A 35 -5.03 12.64 19.72
N THR A 36 -4.04 12.80 18.84
CA THR A 36 -3.73 14.10 18.23
C THR A 36 -4.87 14.60 17.35
N GLU A 37 -4.97 15.92 17.16
CA GLU A 37 -5.90 16.50 16.19
C GLU A 37 -5.58 16.01 14.79
N THR A 38 -6.57 15.46 14.10
CA THR A 38 -6.45 15.01 12.72
C THR A 38 -7.39 15.80 11.82
N ARG A 39 -7.01 15.96 10.56
CA ARG A 39 -7.87 16.51 9.51
C ARG A 39 -7.86 15.59 8.30
N THR A 40 -9.03 15.43 7.70
CA THR A 40 -9.16 14.83 6.37
C THR A 40 -9.27 15.96 5.37
N ILE A 41 -8.37 16.00 4.43
CA ILE A 41 -8.25 17.08 3.45
C ILE A 41 -7.98 16.53 2.05
N PRO A 42 -8.25 17.29 0.97
CA PRO A 42 -7.77 16.95 -0.36
C PRO A 42 -6.24 16.78 -0.37
N ALA A 43 -5.74 15.83 -1.13
CA ALA A 43 -4.29 15.58 -1.21
C ALA A 43 -3.49 16.77 -1.81
N SER A 44 -4.18 17.73 -2.46
CA SER A 44 -3.61 18.97 -2.96
C SER A 44 -3.42 20.07 -1.90
N ASP A 45 -4.05 19.94 -0.73
CA ASP A 45 -4.26 21.04 0.22
C ASP A 45 -3.54 20.83 1.56
N ILE A 46 -2.41 20.12 1.54
CA ILE A 46 -1.64 19.78 2.74
C ILE A 46 -1.05 21.06 3.34
N PRO A 47 -1.41 21.44 4.61
CA PRO A 47 -0.88 22.62 5.24
C PRO A 47 0.60 22.50 5.58
N ASP A 48 1.31 23.60 5.58
CA ASP A 48 2.70 23.64 6.04
C ASP A 48 2.83 23.12 7.48
N GLY A 49 3.81 22.27 7.71
CA GLY A 49 4.09 21.68 9.01
C GLY A 49 3.20 20.48 9.38
N TRP A 50 2.23 20.12 8.54
CA TRP A 50 1.43 18.91 8.72
C TRP A 50 1.99 17.73 7.95
N MET A 51 1.85 16.54 8.52
CA MET A 51 2.29 15.28 7.91
C MET A 51 1.11 14.50 7.38
N VAL A 52 1.25 13.88 6.21
CA VAL A 52 0.31 12.88 5.72
C VAL A 52 0.57 11.58 6.46
N LEU A 53 -0.41 11.10 7.22
CA LEU A 53 -0.25 9.92 8.09
C LEU A 53 -1.15 8.75 7.71
N ASP A 54 -2.16 8.97 6.86
CA ASP A 54 -2.97 7.92 6.26
C ASP A 54 -3.67 8.44 5.00
N ILE A 55 -4.22 7.54 4.20
CA ILE A 55 -5.16 7.90 3.14
C ILE A 55 -6.50 8.31 3.74
N GLY A 56 -7.20 9.21 3.06
CA GLY A 56 -8.54 9.62 3.48
C GLY A 56 -9.62 8.58 3.15
N PRO A 57 -10.81 8.71 3.76
CA PRO A 57 -11.90 7.74 3.58
C PRO A 57 -12.42 7.68 2.14
N GLY A 58 -12.39 8.78 1.38
CA GLY A 58 -12.74 8.78 -0.03
C GLY A 58 -11.79 7.96 -0.88
N THR A 59 -10.48 8.10 -0.62
CA THR A 59 -9.44 7.27 -1.25
C THR A 59 -9.60 5.80 -0.88
N ALA A 60 -9.85 5.50 0.41
CA ALA A 60 -10.02 4.13 0.89
C ALA A 60 -11.19 3.42 0.19
N ILE A 61 -12.35 4.09 0.05
CA ILE A 61 -13.52 3.56 -0.68
C ILE A 61 -13.15 3.30 -2.14
N ARG A 62 -12.54 4.28 -2.81
CA ARG A 62 -12.16 4.14 -4.22
C ARG A 62 -11.17 3.00 -4.44
N TYR A 63 -10.21 2.80 -3.54
CA TYR A 63 -9.27 1.69 -3.63
C TYR A 63 -9.97 0.35 -3.38
N ALA A 64 -10.90 0.27 -2.42
CA ALA A 64 -11.68 -0.93 -2.19
C ALA A 64 -12.51 -1.32 -3.42
N ASP A 65 -13.17 -0.36 -4.08
CA ASP A 65 -13.94 -0.58 -5.31
C ASP A 65 -13.04 -1.09 -6.45
N LEU A 66 -11.85 -0.54 -6.61
CA LEU A 66 -10.87 -1.02 -7.59
C LEU A 66 -10.41 -2.45 -7.29
N LEU A 67 -10.01 -2.72 -6.05
CA LEU A 67 -9.52 -4.03 -5.61
C LEU A 67 -10.56 -5.14 -5.84
N ALA A 68 -11.84 -4.83 -5.68
CA ALA A 68 -12.93 -5.78 -5.93
C ALA A 68 -13.02 -6.25 -7.39
N THR A 69 -12.41 -5.53 -8.34
CA THR A 69 -12.44 -5.85 -9.78
C THR A 69 -11.19 -6.56 -10.29
N LEU A 70 -10.17 -6.71 -9.45
CA LEU A 70 -8.87 -7.24 -9.86
C LEU A 70 -8.82 -8.77 -9.76
N GLY A 71 -8.05 -9.39 -10.66
CA GLY A 71 -7.77 -10.84 -10.62
C GLY A 71 -6.57 -11.19 -9.74
N THR A 72 -5.59 -10.30 -9.65
CA THR A 72 -4.38 -10.47 -8.82
C THR A 72 -4.01 -9.15 -8.17
N VAL A 73 -3.66 -9.21 -6.90
CA VAL A 73 -3.20 -8.06 -6.10
C VAL A 73 -1.86 -8.40 -5.46
N VAL A 74 -0.89 -7.52 -5.65
CA VAL A 74 0.35 -7.52 -4.87
C VAL A 74 0.34 -6.27 -3.99
N TRP A 75 0.37 -6.46 -2.67
CA TRP A 75 0.36 -5.35 -1.72
C TRP A 75 1.65 -5.31 -0.93
N ASN A 76 2.40 -4.21 -1.09
CA ASN A 76 3.68 -3.99 -0.43
C ASN A 76 3.76 -2.57 0.15
N GLY A 77 3.56 -2.45 1.43
CA GLY A 77 3.53 -1.22 2.22
C GLY A 77 2.12 -0.89 2.73
N PRO A 78 1.95 -0.61 4.03
CA PRO A 78 0.70 -0.12 4.59
C PRO A 78 0.35 1.26 4.00
N MET A 79 -0.94 1.64 4.11
CA MET A 79 -1.43 2.92 3.57
C MET A 79 -1.11 4.10 4.48
N GLY A 80 -0.97 3.86 5.77
CA GLY A 80 -0.70 4.89 6.77
C GLY A 80 0.19 4.37 7.89
N VAL A 81 0.35 5.17 8.94
CA VAL A 81 1.09 4.80 10.17
C VAL A 81 0.21 3.88 11.01
N PHE A 82 0.04 2.65 10.52
CA PHE A 82 -0.94 1.69 11.04
C PHE A 82 -0.71 1.29 12.52
N GLU A 83 0.49 1.53 13.03
CA GLU A 83 0.86 1.25 14.43
C GLU A 83 0.22 2.25 15.41
N VAL A 84 -0.24 3.40 14.92
CA VAL A 84 -0.75 4.49 15.75
C VAL A 84 -2.17 4.88 15.33
N PRO A 85 -3.22 4.40 16.02
CA PRO A 85 -4.58 4.89 15.73
C PRO A 85 -4.69 6.41 15.95
N PRO A 86 -5.42 7.12 15.05
CA PRO A 86 -6.35 6.62 14.05
C PRO A 86 -5.76 6.44 12.63
N PHE A 87 -4.44 6.39 12.46
CA PHE A 87 -3.76 6.35 11.16
C PHE A 87 -3.68 4.93 10.57
N ASP A 88 -4.43 3.99 11.12
CA ASP A 88 -4.58 2.60 10.65
C ASP A 88 -5.80 2.36 9.75
N ALA A 89 -6.68 3.36 9.63
CA ALA A 89 -7.98 3.21 8.98
C ALA A 89 -7.86 2.85 7.49
N GLY A 90 -6.95 3.49 6.76
CA GLY A 90 -6.69 3.20 5.36
C GLY A 90 -6.10 1.80 5.15
N THR A 91 -5.13 1.42 5.97
CA THR A 91 -4.53 0.08 5.95
C THR A 91 -5.58 -1.00 6.22
N ARG A 92 -6.43 -0.79 7.21
CA ARG A 92 -7.55 -1.69 7.54
C ARG A 92 -8.52 -1.83 6.37
N ALA A 93 -8.94 -0.72 5.77
CA ALA A 93 -9.87 -0.71 4.64
C ALA A 93 -9.33 -1.48 3.43
N VAL A 94 -8.06 -1.29 3.10
CA VAL A 94 -7.39 -2.03 2.00
C VAL A 94 -7.26 -3.51 2.34
N ALA A 95 -6.85 -3.85 3.57
CA ALA A 95 -6.75 -5.24 4.01
C ALA A 95 -8.10 -5.97 3.94
N ASP A 96 -9.16 -5.33 4.42
CA ASP A 96 -10.53 -5.86 4.37
C ASP A 96 -11.00 -6.06 2.92
N ALA A 97 -10.75 -5.09 2.04
CA ALA A 97 -11.12 -5.18 0.63
C ALA A 97 -10.41 -6.36 -0.07
N ILE A 98 -9.11 -6.52 0.16
CA ILE A 98 -8.34 -7.64 -0.39
C ILE A 98 -8.86 -8.98 0.16
N ALA A 99 -9.07 -9.07 1.47
CA ALA A 99 -9.52 -10.30 2.14
C ALA A 99 -10.92 -10.76 1.69
N HIS A 100 -11.75 -9.85 1.19
CA HIS A 100 -13.10 -10.15 0.69
C HIS A 100 -13.19 -10.19 -0.84
N SER A 101 -12.10 -9.89 -1.55
CA SER A 101 -12.04 -10.01 -3.00
C SER A 101 -11.86 -11.48 -3.44
N ALA A 102 -12.12 -11.75 -4.72
CA ALA A 102 -11.81 -13.03 -5.36
C ALA A 102 -10.39 -13.07 -5.95
N ALA A 103 -9.59 -12.03 -5.75
CA ALA A 103 -8.27 -11.91 -6.31
C ALA A 103 -7.27 -12.88 -5.67
N VAL A 104 -6.29 -13.31 -6.43
CA VAL A 104 -5.07 -13.90 -5.88
C VAL A 104 -4.30 -12.78 -5.18
N SER A 105 -4.17 -12.86 -3.86
CA SER A 105 -3.55 -11.82 -3.03
C SER A 105 -2.18 -12.23 -2.53
N ILE A 106 -1.17 -11.42 -2.86
CA ILE A 106 0.22 -11.60 -2.44
C ILE A 106 0.60 -10.40 -1.59
N ILE A 107 0.87 -10.65 -0.32
CA ILE A 107 1.27 -9.63 0.65
C ILE A 107 2.79 -9.66 0.76
N GLY A 108 3.44 -8.54 0.49
CA GLY A 108 4.89 -8.40 0.55
C GLY A 108 5.34 -7.37 1.59
N GLY A 109 6.45 -7.65 2.24
CA GLY A 109 7.05 -6.76 3.23
C GLY A 109 6.63 -7.02 4.67
N GLY A 110 7.59 -6.86 5.59
CA GLY A 110 7.40 -7.13 7.02
C GLY A 110 6.26 -6.31 7.63
N SER A 111 6.23 -5.00 7.41
CA SER A 111 5.19 -4.10 7.95
C SER A 111 3.80 -4.43 7.43
N THR A 112 3.68 -4.80 6.12
CA THR A 112 2.38 -5.18 5.55
C THR A 112 1.91 -6.51 6.12
N ALA A 113 2.81 -7.49 6.23
CA ALA A 113 2.52 -8.78 6.85
C ALA A 113 2.10 -8.63 8.33
N GLU A 114 2.77 -7.75 9.08
CA GLU A 114 2.44 -7.41 10.46
C GLU A 114 1.05 -6.75 10.56
N ALA A 115 0.75 -5.78 9.69
CA ALA A 115 -0.56 -5.13 9.64
C ALA A 115 -1.67 -6.14 9.39
N VAL A 116 -1.53 -6.99 8.36
CA VAL A 116 -2.51 -8.03 8.02
C VAL A 116 -2.66 -9.05 9.15
N GLY A 117 -1.55 -9.44 9.79
CA GLY A 117 -1.55 -10.33 10.95
C GLY A 117 -2.27 -9.75 12.15
N SER A 118 -2.02 -8.47 12.48
CA SER A 118 -2.67 -7.78 13.61
C SER A 118 -4.19 -7.61 13.42
N LEU A 119 -4.64 -7.55 12.16
CA LEU A 119 -6.05 -7.50 11.79
C LEU A 119 -6.72 -8.88 11.78
N GLY A 120 -5.96 -9.98 11.96
CA GLY A 120 -6.49 -11.35 11.88
C GLY A 120 -6.89 -11.78 10.47
N LEU A 121 -6.34 -11.16 9.44
CA LEU A 121 -6.70 -11.39 8.03
C LEU A 121 -5.68 -12.24 7.26
N ALA A 122 -4.59 -12.67 7.89
CA ALA A 122 -3.52 -13.43 7.24
C ALA A 122 -4.02 -14.69 6.52
N ASP A 123 -4.92 -15.45 7.14
CA ASP A 123 -5.51 -16.67 6.58
C ASP A 123 -6.47 -16.41 5.41
N ARG A 124 -6.84 -15.15 5.19
CA ARG A 124 -7.69 -14.73 4.06
C ARG A 124 -6.86 -14.32 2.84
N MET A 125 -5.55 -14.19 2.98
CA MET A 125 -4.62 -13.87 1.91
C MET A 125 -4.12 -15.15 1.25
N THR A 126 -3.93 -15.12 -0.08
CA THR A 126 -3.41 -16.27 -0.82
C THR A 126 -1.97 -16.57 -0.42
N HIS A 127 -1.14 -15.54 -0.24
CA HIS A 127 0.24 -15.66 0.19
C HIS A 127 0.68 -14.44 1.00
N VAL A 128 1.36 -14.68 2.12
CA VAL A 128 1.96 -13.64 2.95
C VAL A 128 3.47 -13.87 3.02
N SER A 129 4.25 -12.91 2.49
CA SER A 129 5.72 -12.94 2.48
C SER A 129 6.27 -11.82 3.35
N THR A 130 7.20 -12.15 4.22
CA THR A 130 7.98 -11.16 4.99
C THR A 130 9.14 -10.57 4.19
N GLY A 131 9.48 -11.15 3.04
CA GLY A 131 10.57 -10.74 2.16
C GLY A 131 10.15 -9.69 1.14
N GLY A 132 9.86 -8.44 1.58
CA GLY A 132 9.38 -7.38 0.69
C GLY A 132 10.33 -7.01 -0.43
N GLY A 133 11.62 -6.85 -0.15
CA GLY A 133 12.64 -6.51 -1.14
C GLY A 133 12.78 -7.57 -2.23
N ALA A 134 12.90 -8.84 -1.84
CA ALA A 134 12.99 -9.95 -2.78
C ALA A 134 11.72 -10.09 -3.65
N SER A 135 10.54 -9.83 -3.09
CA SER A 135 9.29 -9.85 -3.86
C SER A 135 9.26 -8.76 -4.92
N LEU A 136 9.74 -7.56 -4.61
CA LEU A 136 9.85 -6.46 -5.58
C LEU A 136 10.89 -6.74 -6.65
N GLU A 137 12.08 -7.23 -6.29
CA GLU A 137 13.12 -7.64 -7.23
C GLU A 137 12.63 -8.73 -8.20
N PHE A 138 11.86 -9.69 -7.69
CA PHE A 138 11.25 -10.72 -8.52
C PHE A 138 10.25 -10.12 -9.54
N LEU A 139 9.41 -9.18 -9.10
CA LEU A 139 8.46 -8.49 -9.98
C LEU A 139 9.15 -7.60 -11.03
N GLU A 140 10.35 -7.07 -10.71
CA GLU A 140 11.21 -6.37 -11.66
C GLU A 140 11.87 -7.31 -12.70
N GLY A 141 11.68 -8.62 -12.57
CA GLY A 141 12.29 -9.62 -13.45
C GLY A 141 13.75 -9.92 -13.11
N ARG A 142 14.21 -9.54 -11.92
CA ARG A 142 15.58 -9.84 -11.46
C ARG A 142 15.67 -11.31 -11.03
N GLU A 143 16.81 -11.91 -11.30
CA GLU A 143 17.17 -13.21 -10.75
C GLU A 143 17.42 -13.08 -9.24
N LEU A 144 16.74 -13.93 -8.46
CA LEU A 144 16.95 -14.00 -7.01
C LEU A 144 18.05 -15.04 -6.71
N PRO A 145 19.22 -14.64 -6.19
CA PRO A 145 20.36 -15.56 -6.01
C PRO A 145 20.03 -16.78 -5.14
N GLY A 146 19.21 -16.59 -4.10
CA GLY A 146 18.77 -17.68 -3.22
C GLY A 146 17.86 -18.69 -3.92
N VAL A 147 17.03 -18.24 -4.88
CA VAL A 147 16.16 -19.11 -5.68
C VAL A 147 16.97 -19.80 -6.78
N ALA A 148 17.84 -19.06 -7.48
CA ALA A 148 18.70 -19.57 -8.52
C ALA A 148 19.60 -20.72 -8.01
N ALA A 149 20.13 -20.59 -6.79
CA ALA A 149 20.95 -21.63 -6.17
C ALA A 149 20.19 -22.94 -5.86
N LEU A 150 18.87 -22.92 -5.84
CA LEU A 150 18.02 -24.11 -5.58
C LEU A 150 17.48 -24.75 -6.86
N ALA A 151 17.56 -24.04 -7.99
CA ALA A 151 16.95 -24.51 -9.26
C ALA A 151 17.71 -25.67 -9.93
N ASP A 152 18.96 -25.94 -9.52
CA ASP A 152 19.84 -26.98 -10.09
C ASP A 152 19.94 -28.22 -9.21
N ALA A 153 19.00 -28.48 -8.31
CA ALA A 153 19.00 -29.65 -7.42
C ALA A 153 18.01 -30.72 -7.85
#